data_05468d85c4bbcb30680f688dbccc633e
#
_entry.id   05468d85c4bbcb30680f688dbccc633e
#
_cell.length_a   1.000
_cell.length_b   1.000
_cell.length_c   1.000
_cell.angle_alpha   90.00
_cell.angle_beta   90.00
_cell.angle_gamma   90.00
#
_symmetry.space_group_name_H-M   'P 1'
#
loop_
_entity.id
_entity.type
_entity.pdbx_description
1 polymer ?
#
loop_
_entity_poly.entity_id
_entity_poly.type
_entity_poly.pdbx_seq_one_letter_code
_entity_poly.pdbx_strand_id
1 'polypeptide(L)'
;MKARDLERLLAKHGVGAAKLDGTTRRLREVGALPKSGRGPNAPDIGPREAATILIAAAGSSKATDADVRLAKLRDIRCGGGSRLGPKLLINAVADLLSDPAALADVDVLRIARTSSRADLIHVDGTVSEFRARPVKGDRMYVEGVLPAELLKIVAQELAASARSNEARRQ
;
A
#
# COMPACT_ATOMS: atom_id res chain seq x y z
N MET A 1 11.37 3.96 9.17
CA MET A 1 11.18 2.48 9.25
C MET A 1 11.93 1.83 8.11
N LYS A 2 12.53 0.65 8.29
CA LYS A 2 13.13 -0.10 7.18
C LYS A 2 12.07 -0.96 6.48
N ALA A 3 12.26 -1.25 5.17
CA ALA A 3 11.34 -2.12 4.44
C ALA A 3 11.19 -3.51 5.12
N ARG A 4 12.28 -4.05 5.68
CA ARG A 4 12.27 -5.32 6.40
C ARG A 4 11.42 -5.30 7.69
N ASP A 5 11.33 -4.15 8.34
CA ASP A 5 10.48 -4.00 9.53
C ASP A 5 9.01 -4.00 9.13
N LEU A 6 8.66 -3.35 8.02
CA LEU A 6 7.33 -3.45 7.43
C LEU A 6 6.98 -4.88 7.02
N GLU A 7 7.91 -5.60 6.36
CA GLU A 7 7.72 -7.02 6.01
C GLU A 7 7.41 -7.87 7.24
N ARG A 8 8.17 -7.69 8.34
CA ARG A 8 7.94 -8.42 9.60
C ARG A 8 6.59 -8.05 10.23
N LEU A 9 6.23 -6.78 10.18
CA LEU A 9 4.94 -6.30 10.68
C LEU A 9 3.79 -6.97 9.91
N LEU A 10 3.81 -6.91 8.59
CA LEU A 10 2.80 -7.52 7.73
C LEU A 10 2.72 -9.05 7.90
N ALA A 11 3.87 -9.71 8.11
CA ALA A 11 3.91 -11.15 8.36
C ALA A 11 3.20 -11.53 9.68
N LYS A 12 3.32 -10.71 10.74
CA LYS A 12 2.58 -10.90 12.00
C LYS A 12 1.07 -10.78 11.81
N HIS A 13 0.62 -10.04 10.80
CA HIS A 13 -0.78 -9.85 10.45
C HIS A 13 -1.27 -10.77 9.31
N GLY A 14 -0.60 -11.91 9.11
CA GLY A 14 -1.09 -12.97 8.23
C GLY A 14 -0.68 -12.88 6.77
N VAL A 15 0.13 -11.89 6.38
CA VAL A 15 0.70 -11.85 5.03
C VAL A 15 1.92 -12.77 4.98
N GLY A 16 1.94 -13.73 4.06
CA GLY A 16 3.01 -14.73 3.99
C GLY A 16 4.41 -14.09 3.85
N ALA A 17 5.32 -14.39 4.77
CA ALA A 17 6.66 -13.79 4.83
C ALA A 17 7.47 -14.00 3.54
N ALA A 18 7.44 -15.19 2.95
CA ALA A 18 8.12 -15.50 1.69
C ALA A 18 7.56 -14.66 0.52
N LYS A 19 6.25 -14.43 0.51
CA LYS A 19 5.61 -13.57 -0.49
C LYS A 19 6.08 -12.12 -0.33
N LEU A 20 6.15 -11.61 0.89
CA LEU A 20 6.60 -10.24 1.17
C LEU A 20 8.05 -10.02 0.76
N ASP A 21 8.97 -10.90 1.18
CA ASP A 21 10.38 -10.82 0.79
C ASP A 21 10.54 -10.85 -0.74
N GLY A 22 9.86 -11.77 -1.42
CA GLY A 22 9.88 -11.84 -2.87
C GLY A 22 9.28 -10.59 -3.55
N THR A 23 8.18 -10.06 -2.99
CA THR A 23 7.54 -8.82 -3.49
C THR A 23 8.50 -7.63 -3.38
N THR A 24 9.06 -7.38 -2.20
CA THR A 24 9.97 -6.23 -2.00
C THR A 24 11.26 -6.36 -2.79
N ARG A 25 11.79 -7.58 -2.95
CA ARG A 25 12.94 -7.86 -3.84
C ARG A 25 12.59 -7.46 -5.27
N ARG A 26 11.46 -7.95 -5.80
CA ARG A 26 11.02 -7.65 -7.17
C ARG A 26 10.83 -6.15 -7.39
N LEU A 27 10.22 -5.45 -6.43
CA LEU A 27 10.03 -3.99 -6.51
C LEU A 27 11.35 -3.22 -6.52
N ARG A 28 12.40 -3.69 -5.83
CA ARG A 28 13.74 -3.11 -5.87
C ARG A 28 14.43 -3.37 -7.21
N GLU A 29 14.29 -4.56 -7.78
CA GLU A 29 14.85 -4.92 -9.09
C GLU A 29 14.33 -4.00 -10.19
N VAL A 30 13.05 -3.67 -10.18
CA VAL A 30 12.42 -2.76 -11.16
C VAL A 30 12.51 -1.27 -10.79
N GLY A 31 13.20 -0.92 -9.70
CA GLY A 31 13.38 0.48 -9.27
C GLY A 31 12.14 1.13 -8.64
N ALA A 32 11.10 0.35 -8.32
CA ALA A 32 9.90 0.86 -7.64
C ALA A 32 10.14 1.14 -6.14
N LEU A 33 11.17 0.55 -5.58
CA LEU A 33 11.69 0.84 -4.23
C LEU A 33 13.17 1.20 -4.31
N PRO A 34 13.70 1.98 -3.34
CA PRO A 34 15.12 2.26 -3.24
C PRO A 34 15.94 0.97 -3.20
N LYS A 35 17.09 0.95 -3.90
CA LYS A 35 18.02 -0.17 -3.79
C LYS A 35 18.48 -0.29 -2.35
N SER A 36 18.31 -1.45 -1.75
CA SER A 36 18.65 -1.67 -0.35
C SER A 36 20.17 -1.76 -0.18
N GLY A 37 20.72 -0.96 0.75
CA GLY A 37 21.96 -1.32 1.42
C GLY A 37 21.74 -2.55 2.30
N ARG A 38 22.81 -3.25 2.69
CA ARG A 38 22.71 -4.36 3.66
C ARG A 38 22.80 -3.82 5.10
N GLY A 39 22.00 -4.43 6.00
CA GLY A 39 22.09 -4.15 7.44
C GLY A 39 21.63 -2.74 7.83
N PRO A 40 22.34 -2.08 8.79
CA PRO A 40 21.94 -0.77 9.33
C PRO A 40 21.86 0.35 8.29
N ASN A 41 22.61 0.23 7.20
CA ASN A 41 22.68 1.21 6.11
C ASN A 41 21.54 1.06 5.08
N ALA A 42 20.59 0.14 5.27
CA ALA A 42 19.43 0.08 4.41
C ALA A 42 18.64 1.41 4.49
N PRO A 43 18.18 1.97 3.35
CA PRO A 43 17.40 3.21 3.38
C PRO A 43 16.10 3.04 4.17
N ASP A 44 15.68 4.11 4.83
CA ASP A 44 14.36 4.18 5.43
C ASP A 44 13.31 4.33 4.36
N ILE A 45 12.16 3.73 4.58
CA ILE A 45 10.97 3.89 3.76
C ILE A 45 10.02 4.89 4.40
N GLY A 46 9.44 5.74 3.57
CA GLY A 46 8.37 6.66 3.93
C GLY A 46 6.99 6.08 3.61
N PRO A 47 5.93 6.91 3.78
CA PRO A 47 4.56 6.50 3.48
C PRO A 47 4.35 6.04 2.03
N ARG A 48 5.04 6.64 1.06
CA ARG A 48 4.92 6.30 -0.36
C ARG A 48 5.50 4.92 -0.68
N GLU A 49 6.67 4.59 -0.14
CA GLU A 49 7.27 3.26 -0.30
C GLU A 49 6.45 2.20 0.43
N ALA A 50 5.92 2.52 1.61
CA ALA A 50 5.04 1.64 2.35
C ALA A 50 3.74 1.38 1.56
N ALA A 51 3.10 2.40 1.00
CA ALA A 51 1.94 2.27 0.11
C ALA A 51 2.26 1.39 -1.10
N THR A 52 3.45 1.55 -1.70
CA THR A 52 3.93 0.74 -2.82
C THR A 52 3.98 -0.74 -2.45
N ILE A 53 4.56 -1.08 -1.29
CA ILE A 53 4.66 -2.46 -0.80
C ILE A 53 3.27 -3.04 -0.52
N LEU A 54 2.41 -2.30 0.19
CA LEU A 54 1.04 -2.72 0.54
C LEU A 54 0.20 -3.00 -0.70
N ILE A 55 0.18 -2.08 -1.68
CA ILE A 55 -0.57 -2.23 -2.92
C ILE A 55 -0.06 -3.42 -3.73
N ALA A 56 1.26 -3.57 -3.87
CA ALA A 56 1.84 -4.69 -4.60
C ALA A 56 1.56 -6.03 -3.92
N ALA A 57 1.72 -6.12 -2.60
CA ALA A 57 1.48 -7.34 -1.84
C ALA A 57 0.00 -7.77 -1.85
N ALA A 58 -0.94 -6.81 -1.70
CA ALA A 58 -2.38 -7.10 -1.76
C ALA A 58 -2.85 -7.37 -3.19
N GLY A 59 -2.36 -6.60 -4.16
CA GLY A 59 -2.78 -6.66 -5.57
C GLY A 59 -2.20 -7.83 -6.36
N SER A 60 -1.19 -8.55 -5.86
CA SER A 60 -0.58 -9.71 -6.53
C SER A 60 -0.97 -11.02 -5.86
N SER A 61 -1.11 -12.08 -6.65
CA SER A 61 -1.28 -13.44 -6.12
C SER A 61 0.07 -14.07 -5.76
N LYS A 62 1.11 -13.79 -6.55
CA LYS A 62 2.48 -14.28 -6.37
C LYS A 62 3.45 -13.09 -6.32
N ALA A 63 4.57 -13.29 -5.64
CA ALA A 63 5.64 -12.27 -5.57
C ALA A 63 6.20 -11.91 -6.97
N THR A 64 6.25 -12.89 -7.88
CA THR A 64 6.73 -12.71 -9.26
C THR A 64 5.91 -11.76 -10.09
N ASP A 65 4.63 -11.55 -9.72
CA ASP A 65 3.69 -10.72 -10.47
C ASP A 65 3.57 -9.31 -9.88
N ALA A 66 4.28 -9.03 -8.79
CA ALA A 66 4.11 -7.82 -8.00
C ALA A 66 4.41 -6.53 -8.78
N ASP A 67 5.45 -6.54 -9.61
CA ASP A 67 5.83 -5.39 -10.45
C ASP A 67 4.82 -5.12 -11.56
N VAL A 68 4.37 -6.17 -12.25
CA VAL A 68 3.36 -6.08 -13.32
C VAL A 68 2.02 -5.58 -12.74
N ARG A 69 1.64 -6.09 -11.56
CA ARG A 69 0.43 -5.65 -10.87
C ARG A 69 0.54 -4.22 -10.37
N LEU A 70 1.66 -3.86 -9.77
CA LEU A 70 1.90 -2.49 -9.34
C LEU A 70 1.82 -1.51 -10.53
N ALA A 71 2.43 -1.83 -11.66
CA ALA A 71 2.37 -1.00 -12.86
C ALA A 71 0.93 -0.73 -13.33
N LYS A 72 0.02 -1.73 -13.20
CA LYS A 72 -1.40 -1.59 -13.54
C LYS A 72 -2.21 -0.82 -12.50
N LEU A 73 -1.79 -0.84 -11.23
CA LEU A 73 -2.53 -0.27 -10.11
C LEU A 73 -2.06 1.14 -9.76
N ARG A 74 -0.80 1.48 -9.98
CA ARG A 74 -0.25 2.78 -9.57
C ARG A 74 -0.90 3.97 -10.25
N ASP A 75 -1.38 3.79 -11.48
CA ASP A 75 -1.92 4.86 -12.32
C ASP A 75 -3.46 4.92 -12.32
N ILE A 76 -4.13 4.01 -11.57
CA ILE A 76 -5.58 4.09 -11.42
C ILE A 76 -5.96 5.28 -10.54
N ARG A 77 -7.07 5.93 -10.92
CA ARG A 77 -7.53 7.16 -10.27
C ARG A 77 -8.87 6.97 -9.60
N CYS A 78 -9.06 7.69 -8.52
CA CYS A 78 -10.37 7.87 -7.92
C CYS A 78 -11.21 8.81 -8.77
N GLY A 79 -12.52 8.53 -8.90
CA GLY A 79 -13.46 9.39 -9.60
C GLY A 79 -13.66 10.74 -8.90
N GLY A 80 -14.08 11.75 -9.67
CA GLY A 80 -14.22 13.13 -9.17
C GLY A 80 -15.29 13.33 -8.08
N GLY A 81 -16.22 12.39 -7.91
CA GLY A 81 -17.24 12.42 -6.83
C GLY A 81 -16.79 11.75 -5.53
N SER A 82 -15.57 11.25 -5.46
CA SER A 82 -15.02 10.64 -4.26
C SER A 82 -14.61 11.69 -3.22
N ARG A 83 -14.72 11.32 -1.92
CA ARG A 83 -14.19 12.13 -0.80
C ARG A 83 -12.71 12.46 -0.93
N LEU A 84 -11.94 11.59 -1.59
CA LEU A 84 -10.51 11.76 -1.78
C LEU A 84 -10.16 12.69 -2.96
N GLY A 85 -11.16 13.07 -3.76
CA GLY A 85 -10.92 13.78 -5.02
C GLY A 85 -10.19 12.93 -6.06
N PRO A 86 -9.77 13.50 -7.18
CA PRO A 86 -9.16 12.78 -8.31
C PRO A 86 -7.69 12.42 -8.02
N LYS A 87 -7.43 11.52 -7.07
CA LYS A 87 -6.09 11.07 -6.68
C LYS A 87 -5.73 9.73 -7.30
N LEU A 88 -4.42 9.51 -7.53
CA LEU A 88 -3.87 8.18 -7.82
C LEU A 88 -3.96 7.29 -6.58
N LEU A 89 -4.20 5.99 -6.78
CA LEU A 89 -4.28 5.03 -5.68
C LEU A 89 -3.05 5.08 -4.75
N ILE A 90 -1.85 5.11 -5.33
CA ILE A 90 -0.62 5.15 -4.54
C ILE A 90 -0.50 6.40 -3.67
N ASN A 91 -0.94 7.55 -4.20
CA ASN A 91 -0.92 8.80 -3.45
C ASN A 91 -1.99 8.80 -2.36
N ALA A 92 -3.19 8.32 -2.66
CA ALA A 92 -4.27 8.20 -1.67
C ALA A 92 -3.86 7.33 -0.48
N VAL A 93 -3.24 6.17 -0.73
CA VAL A 93 -2.76 5.30 0.35
C VAL A 93 -1.60 5.93 1.10
N ALA A 94 -0.67 6.60 0.42
CA ALA A 94 0.44 7.30 1.08
C ALA A 94 -0.04 8.45 1.98
N ASP A 95 -1.04 9.22 1.51
CA ASP A 95 -1.66 10.30 2.29
C ASP A 95 -2.35 9.74 3.55
N LEU A 96 -3.11 8.63 3.42
CA LEU A 96 -3.73 7.95 4.55
C LEU A 96 -2.71 7.46 5.58
N LEU A 97 -1.57 6.93 5.13
CA LEU A 97 -0.50 6.49 6.03
C LEU A 97 0.22 7.66 6.72
N SER A 98 0.09 8.86 6.18
CA SER A 98 0.67 10.09 6.74
C SER A 98 -0.28 10.86 7.66
N ASP A 99 -1.59 10.62 7.54
CA ASP A 99 -2.64 11.32 8.28
C ASP A 99 -3.53 10.34 9.07
N PRO A 100 -3.25 10.17 10.37
CA PRO A 100 -4.06 9.31 11.23
C PRO A 100 -5.53 9.72 11.31
N ALA A 101 -5.87 11.01 11.15
CA ALA A 101 -7.25 11.48 11.19
C ALA A 101 -8.01 11.02 9.93
N ALA A 102 -7.41 11.18 8.76
CA ALA A 102 -8.00 10.65 7.51
C ALA A 102 -8.13 9.13 7.53
N LEU A 103 -7.18 8.43 8.15
CA LEU A 103 -7.21 6.98 8.28
C LEU A 103 -8.30 6.48 9.25
N ALA A 104 -8.72 7.30 10.22
CA ALA A 104 -9.82 6.94 11.14
C ALA A 104 -11.17 6.76 10.43
N ASP A 105 -11.38 7.42 9.29
CA ASP A 105 -12.59 7.32 8.47
C ASP A 105 -12.58 6.12 7.50
N VAL A 106 -11.52 5.33 7.49
CA VAL A 106 -11.36 4.16 6.60
C VAL A 106 -11.74 2.88 7.35
N ASP A 107 -12.52 2.03 6.71
CA ASP A 107 -12.84 0.67 7.17
C ASP A 107 -11.89 -0.35 6.51
N VAL A 108 -11.83 -0.35 5.18
CA VAL A 108 -11.03 -1.34 4.45
C VAL A 108 -10.61 -0.83 3.06
N LEU A 109 -9.42 -1.23 2.63
CA LEU A 109 -8.95 -1.10 1.25
C LEU A 109 -8.97 -2.47 0.57
N ARG A 110 -9.75 -2.61 -0.50
CA ARG A 110 -9.82 -3.80 -1.36
C ARG A 110 -9.08 -3.54 -2.66
N ILE A 111 -8.22 -4.46 -3.06
CA ILE A 111 -7.43 -4.34 -4.29
C ILE A 111 -7.64 -5.57 -5.15
N ALA A 112 -8.20 -5.39 -6.33
CA ALA A 112 -8.42 -6.48 -7.26
C ALA A 112 -7.07 -7.04 -7.78
N ARG A 113 -6.92 -8.38 -7.73
CA ARG A 113 -5.71 -9.08 -8.21
C ARG A 113 -5.74 -9.36 -9.70
N THR A 114 -6.90 -9.31 -10.33
CA THR A 114 -7.08 -9.67 -11.75
C THR A 114 -7.44 -8.50 -12.64
N SER A 115 -7.86 -7.36 -12.06
CA SER A 115 -8.24 -6.15 -12.80
C SER A 115 -7.54 -4.91 -12.25
N SER A 116 -7.58 -3.79 -12.99
CA SER A 116 -7.03 -2.50 -12.55
C SER A 116 -8.09 -1.73 -11.77
N ARG A 117 -8.42 -2.26 -10.58
CA ARG A 117 -9.43 -1.70 -9.67
C ARG A 117 -8.96 -1.80 -8.22
N ALA A 118 -9.31 -0.78 -7.44
CA ALA A 118 -9.29 -0.82 -5.98
C ALA A 118 -10.47 -0.01 -5.43
N ASP A 119 -10.97 -0.40 -4.27
CA ASP A 119 -12.07 0.25 -3.59
C ASP A 119 -11.65 0.55 -2.15
N LEU A 120 -11.66 1.82 -1.77
CA LEU A 120 -11.50 2.26 -0.39
C LEU A 120 -12.89 2.46 0.20
N ILE A 121 -13.24 1.63 1.16
CA ILE A 121 -14.52 1.67 1.85
C ILE A 121 -14.34 2.49 3.13
N HIS A 122 -15.22 3.46 3.32
CA HIS A 122 -15.25 4.30 4.49
C HIS A 122 -16.15 3.71 5.59
N VAL A 123 -15.95 4.15 6.82
CA VAL A 123 -16.69 3.67 8.01
C VAL A 123 -18.22 3.87 7.85
N ASP A 124 -18.64 4.91 7.13
CA ASP A 124 -20.05 5.17 6.83
C ASP A 124 -20.62 4.36 5.66
N GLY A 125 -19.82 3.44 5.10
CA GLY A 125 -20.19 2.60 3.97
C GLY A 125 -20.02 3.25 2.61
N THR A 126 -19.61 4.53 2.51
CA THR A 126 -19.31 5.14 1.21
C THR A 126 -18.04 4.53 0.61
N VAL A 127 -17.95 4.52 -0.72
CA VAL A 127 -16.87 3.88 -1.44
C VAL A 127 -16.15 4.88 -2.35
N SER A 128 -14.83 4.96 -2.19
CA SER A 128 -13.94 5.67 -3.09
C SER A 128 -13.35 4.68 -4.10
N GLU A 129 -13.89 4.69 -5.32
CA GLU A 129 -13.53 3.73 -6.37
C GLU A 129 -12.34 4.23 -7.20
N PHE A 130 -11.30 3.40 -7.31
CA PHE A 130 -10.12 3.63 -8.17
C PHE A 130 -10.19 2.72 -9.39
N ARG A 131 -10.15 3.30 -10.59
CA ARG A 131 -10.27 2.57 -11.85
C ARG A 131 -9.39 3.16 -12.93
N ALA A 132 -8.88 2.33 -13.82
CA ALA A 132 -8.17 2.79 -15.02
C ALA A 132 -9.13 3.33 -16.07
N ARG A 133 -10.31 2.70 -16.21
CA ARG A 133 -11.41 3.08 -17.12
C ARG A 133 -12.72 2.53 -16.56
N PRO A 134 -13.87 3.14 -16.92
CA PRO A 134 -15.18 2.55 -16.63
C PRO A 134 -15.27 1.15 -17.24
N VAL A 135 -15.46 0.14 -16.43
CA VAL A 135 -15.67 -1.24 -16.90
C VAL A 135 -17.18 -1.49 -16.91
N LYS A 136 -17.76 -1.78 -18.10
CA LYS A 136 -19.14 -2.28 -18.19
C LYS A 136 -19.17 -3.73 -17.72
N GLY A 137 -20.02 -4.01 -16.75
CA GLY A 137 -20.35 -5.36 -16.28
C GLY A 137 -19.61 -5.76 -15.00
N ASP A 138 -20.33 -6.44 -14.11
CA ASP A 138 -19.78 -7.07 -12.91
C ASP A 138 -19.02 -8.34 -13.33
N ARG A 139 -17.70 -8.30 -13.16
CA ARG A 139 -16.85 -9.47 -13.29
C ARG A 139 -16.43 -9.93 -11.93
N MET A 140 -16.54 -11.22 -11.69
CA MET A 140 -15.94 -11.84 -10.49
C MET A 140 -14.44 -11.62 -10.51
N TYR A 141 -13.87 -11.10 -9.42
CA TYR A 141 -12.44 -10.90 -9.26
C TYR A 141 -11.98 -11.30 -7.85
N VAL A 142 -10.74 -11.75 -7.78
CA VAL A 142 -10.09 -12.06 -6.50
C VAL A 142 -9.49 -10.78 -5.95
N GLU A 143 -9.74 -10.51 -4.68
CA GLU A 143 -9.25 -9.31 -4.00
C GLU A 143 -8.17 -9.62 -2.97
N GLY A 144 -7.25 -8.70 -2.79
CA GLY A 144 -6.45 -8.55 -1.58
C GLY A 144 -7.11 -7.50 -0.70
N VAL A 145 -7.26 -7.82 0.57
CA VAL A 145 -7.93 -6.97 1.56
C VAL A 145 -6.90 -6.44 2.54
N LEU A 146 -6.91 -5.12 2.76
CA LEU A 146 -6.11 -4.42 3.76
C LEU A 146 -7.07 -3.76 4.75
N PRO A 147 -7.31 -4.36 5.93
CA PRO A 147 -8.15 -3.78 6.97
C PRO A 147 -7.57 -2.45 7.47
N ALA A 148 -8.43 -1.52 7.87
CA ALA A 148 -8.01 -0.22 8.42
C ALA A 148 -7.05 -0.38 9.62
N GLU A 149 -7.27 -1.36 10.48
CA GLU A 149 -6.42 -1.63 11.63
C GLU A 149 -4.97 -1.93 11.21
N LEU A 150 -4.77 -2.70 10.14
CA LEU A 150 -3.43 -2.94 9.60
C LEU A 150 -2.80 -1.65 9.07
N LEU A 151 -3.57 -0.82 8.36
CA LEU A 151 -3.10 0.47 7.85
C LEU A 151 -2.73 1.42 9.00
N LYS A 152 -3.53 1.46 10.08
CA LYS A 152 -3.26 2.26 11.30
C LYS A 152 -1.96 1.83 11.97
N ILE A 153 -1.74 0.54 12.13
CA ILE A 153 -0.50 0.00 12.71
C ILE A 153 0.71 0.41 11.85
N VAL A 154 0.62 0.29 10.52
CA VAL A 154 1.70 0.71 9.61
C VAL A 154 1.96 2.21 9.73
N ALA A 155 0.92 3.04 9.78
CA ALA A 155 1.04 4.50 9.93
C ALA A 155 1.72 4.88 11.25
N GLN A 156 1.36 4.24 12.36
CA GLN A 156 1.97 4.45 13.68
C GLN A 156 3.46 4.12 13.70
N GLU A 157 3.84 3.00 13.11
CA GLU A 157 5.24 2.56 13.02
C GLU A 157 6.08 3.50 12.12
N LEU A 158 5.51 3.99 11.02
CA LEU A 158 6.14 5.00 10.18
C LEU A 158 6.40 6.30 10.96
N ALA A 159 5.40 6.79 11.68
CA ALA A 159 5.49 8.01 12.48
C ALA A 159 6.51 7.86 13.64
N ALA A 160 6.53 6.72 14.32
CA ALA A 160 7.49 6.43 15.38
C ALA A 160 8.93 6.40 14.84
N SER A 161 9.14 5.77 13.69
CA SER A 161 10.45 5.72 13.04
C SER A 161 10.94 7.09 12.58
N ALA A 162 10.05 7.95 12.07
CA ALA A 162 10.40 9.31 11.68
C ALA A 162 10.92 10.11 12.87
N ARG A 163 10.19 10.10 13.99
CA ARG A 163 10.61 10.79 15.26
C ARG A 163 11.95 10.28 15.79
N SER A 164 12.20 8.97 15.75
CA SER A 164 13.48 8.38 16.17
C SER A 164 14.66 8.83 15.31
N ASN A 165 14.44 9.01 14.02
CA ASN A 165 15.47 9.48 13.09
C ASN A 165 15.77 10.98 13.28
N GLU A 166 14.78 11.80 13.58
CA GLU A 166 14.96 13.23 13.92
C GLU A 166 15.76 13.40 15.20
N ALA A 167 15.45 12.65 16.26
CA ALA A 167 16.17 12.69 17.51
C ALA A 167 17.66 12.28 17.42
N ARG A 168 18.02 11.46 16.43
CA ARG A 168 19.42 11.03 16.19
C ARG A 168 20.24 12.05 15.38
N ARG A 169 19.59 13.02 14.75
CA ARG A 169 20.26 14.04 13.94
C ARG A 169 20.56 15.34 14.71
N GLN A 170 19.97 15.48 15.90
CA GLN A 170 20.23 16.54 16.87
C GLN A 170 21.37 16.14 17.83
#